data_0c504640d7867c3960ff5ff9be5fd2e6
#
_entry.id   0c504640d7867c3960ff5ff9be5fd2e6
#
_cell.length_a   1.000
_cell.length_b   1.000
_cell.length_c   1.000
_cell.angle_alpha   90.00
_cell.angle_beta   90.00
_cell.angle_gamma   90.00
#
_symmetry.space_group_name_H-M   'P 1'
#
loop_
_entity.id
_entity.type
_entity.pdbx_description
1 polymer ?
#
loop_
_entity_poly.entity_id
_entity_poly.type
_entity_poly.pdbx_seq_one_letter_code
_entity_poly.pdbx_strand_id
1 'polypeptide(L)'
;MFLAPRITSPWRGRLAAVLPWVFVLGVAAGVLLNGRGWQSWKAPVETESPYARDSEIVWRRAGNPSVRHPVDVIRTIDGDTFEARVHLWPGLDLMTRVRLRGIDAPELKASCVEEARLADSAATALRKLLEEGDVAIYNIGPDKYSGRVVADAGTKRTPNISAALLKTGHVRTYQGGRRGGWC
;
A
#
# COMPACT_ATOMS: atom_id res chain seq x y z
N MET A 1 -35.98 13.65 -78.82
CA MET A 1 -36.71 13.56 -77.54
C MET A 1 -37.12 12.10 -77.34
N PHE A 2 -36.23 11.27 -76.75
CA PHE A 2 -36.52 9.85 -76.56
C PHE A 2 -36.65 9.59 -75.05
N LEU A 3 -37.85 9.25 -74.63
CA LEU A 3 -38.16 8.81 -73.29
C LEU A 3 -37.84 7.31 -73.14
N ALA A 4 -36.91 7.01 -72.27
CA ALA A 4 -36.57 5.61 -71.90
C ALA A 4 -37.60 5.08 -70.86
N PRO A 5 -38.13 3.86 -71.00
CA PRO A 5 -39.04 3.29 -70.03
C PRO A 5 -38.32 2.89 -68.75
N ARG A 6 -38.89 3.32 -67.60
CA ARG A 6 -38.45 2.83 -66.25
C ARG A 6 -38.91 1.38 -66.08
N ILE A 7 -37.99 0.46 -66.08
CA ILE A 7 -38.26 -0.92 -65.70
C ILE A 7 -38.25 -0.97 -64.14
N THR A 8 -39.42 -1.03 -63.54
CA THR A 8 -39.61 -1.28 -62.13
C THR A 8 -39.56 -2.79 -61.88
N SER A 9 -38.49 -3.28 -61.36
CA SER A 9 -38.32 -4.69 -61.00
C SER A 9 -39.13 -5.02 -59.72
N PRO A 10 -40.08 -5.95 -59.75
CA PRO A 10 -40.95 -6.31 -58.64
C PRO A 10 -40.19 -7.12 -57.54
N TRP A 11 -38.95 -7.44 -57.76
CA TRP A 11 -38.17 -8.30 -56.87
C TRP A 11 -37.52 -7.55 -55.68
N ARG A 12 -37.39 -6.23 -55.76
CA ARG A 12 -36.75 -5.44 -54.69
C ARG A 12 -37.60 -5.32 -53.43
N GLY A 13 -38.94 -5.38 -53.56
CA GLY A 13 -39.84 -5.27 -52.38
C GLY A 13 -39.92 -6.53 -51.51
N ARG A 14 -39.67 -7.71 -52.10
CA ARG A 14 -39.78 -8.98 -51.36
C ARG A 14 -38.53 -9.30 -50.56
N LEU A 15 -37.35 -8.90 -51.03
CA LEU A 15 -36.10 -9.06 -50.30
C LEU A 15 -36.03 -8.14 -49.07
N ALA A 16 -36.54 -6.92 -49.12
CA ALA A 16 -36.57 -5.99 -48.01
C ALA A 16 -37.45 -6.45 -46.83
N ALA A 17 -38.50 -7.24 -47.11
CA ALA A 17 -39.40 -7.78 -46.09
C ALA A 17 -38.80 -9.03 -45.37
N VAL A 18 -37.91 -9.76 -46.03
CA VAL A 18 -37.33 -11.03 -45.46
C VAL A 18 -36.04 -10.77 -44.70
N LEU A 19 -35.27 -9.73 -45.06
CA LEU A 19 -33.98 -9.42 -44.41
C LEU A 19 -34.10 -9.27 -42.88
N PRO A 20 -35.07 -8.51 -42.31
CA PRO A 20 -35.16 -8.36 -40.85
C PRO A 20 -35.44 -9.70 -40.13
N TRP A 21 -36.21 -10.60 -40.76
CA TRP A 21 -36.53 -11.92 -40.20
C TRP A 21 -35.31 -12.86 -40.19
N VAL A 22 -34.49 -12.80 -41.21
CA VAL A 22 -33.23 -13.58 -41.26
C VAL A 22 -32.28 -13.10 -40.16
N PHE A 23 -32.22 -11.81 -39.88
CA PHE A 23 -31.41 -11.25 -38.81
C PHE A 23 -31.92 -11.69 -37.44
N VAL A 24 -33.23 -11.63 -37.20
CA VAL A 24 -33.83 -12.06 -35.91
C VAL A 24 -33.63 -13.57 -35.69
N LEU A 25 -33.79 -14.40 -36.73
CA LEU A 25 -33.54 -15.83 -36.64
C LEU A 25 -32.04 -16.15 -36.41
N GLY A 26 -31.15 -15.40 -37.03
CA GLY A 26 -29.71 -15.53 -36.82
C GLY A 26 -29.28 -15.21 -35.37
N VAL A 27 -29.82 -14.12 -34.80
CA VAL A 27 -29.58 -13.73 -33.41
C VAL A 27 -30.18 -14.77 -32.46
N ALA A 28 -31.41 -15.23 -32.69
CA ALA A 28 -32.06 -16.25 -31.86
C ALA A 28 -31.29 -17.58 -31.87
N ALA A 29 -30.87 -18.05 -33.06
CA ALA A 29 -30.03 -19.25 -33.18
C ALA A 29 -28.65 -19.08 -32.51
N GLY A 30 -28.03 -17.92 -32.62
CA GLY A 30 -26.77 -17.58 -31.99
C GLY A 30 -26.87 -17.63 -30.46
N VAL A 31 -27.95 -17.12 -29.88
CA VAL A 31 -28.19 -17.16 -28.43
C VAL A 31 -28.47 -18.60 -27.97
N LEU A 32 -29.22 -19.39 -28.72
CA LEU A 32 -29.52 -20.79 -28.38
C LEU A 32 -28.30 -21.71 -28.49
N LEU A 33 -27.45 -21.48 -29.47
CA LEU A 33 -26.20 -22.24 -29.66
C LEU A 33 -25.13 -21.84 -28.64
N ASN A 34 -25.08 -20.56 -28.26
CA ASN A 34 -24.14 -20.06 -27.25
C ASN A 34 -24.61 -20.30 -25.81
N GLY A 35 -25.92 -20.52 -25.60
CA GLY A 35 -26.49 -20.81 -24.28
C GLY A 35 -26.03 -22.14 -23.66
N ARG A 36 -25.45 -23.03 -24.45
CA ARG A 36 -24.84 -24.27 -23.95
C ARG A 36 -23.35 -24.15 -23.63
N GLY A 37 -22.70 -23.04 -24.05
CA GLY A 37 -21.29 -22.76 -23.81
C GLY A 37 -21.03 -21.78 -22.65
N TRP A 38 -22.06 -21.20 -22.04
CA TRP A 38 -21.91 -20.22 -20.95
C TRP A 38 -21.82 -20.88 -19.56
N GLN A 39 -21.52 -22.16 -19.53
CA GLN A 39 -21.12 -22.80 -18.27
C GLN A 39 -19.63 -22.66 -18.11
N SER A 40 -19.29 -21.94 -17.07
CA SER A 40 -17.97 -21.78 -16.44
C SER A 40 -16.97 -20.87 -17.16
N TRP A 41 -17.26 -19.59 -17.33
CA TRP A 41 -16.27 -18.64 -16.88
C TRP A 41 -16.23 -18.74 -15.34
N LYS A 42 -15.72 -19.86 -14.84
CA LYS A 42 -15.10 -19.84 -13.53
C LYS A 42 -14.04 -18.76 -13.65
N ALA A 43 -14.24 -17.66 -12.92
CA ALA A 43 -13.16 -16.69 -12.72
C ALA A 43 -11.89 -17.51 -12.52
N PRO A 44 -10.76 -17.15 -13.16
CA PRO A 44 -9.52 -17.81 -12.87
C PRO A 44 -9.46 -17.88 -11.35
N VAL A 45 -9.36 -19.09 -10.78
CA VAL A 45 -8.97 -19.21 -9.38
C VAL A 45 -7.71 -18.37 -9.34
N GLU A 46 -7.77 -17.22 -8.70
CA GLU A 46 -6.58 -16.43 -8.39
C GLU A 46 -5.71 -17.40 -7.60
N THR A 47 -4.88 -18.13 -8.32
CA THR A 47 -3.77 -18.84 -7.73
C THR A 47 -2.91 -17.72 -7.19
N GLU A 48 -3.08 -17.44 -5.88
CA GLU A 48 -2.21 -16.51 -5.17
C GLU A 48 -0.80 -16.81 -5.62
N SER A 49 -0.17 -15.80 -6.21
CA SER A 49 1.21 -15.91 -6.67
C SER A 49 2.04 -16.51 -5.53
N PRO A 50 2.91 -17.48 -5.77
CA PRO A 50 3.82 -18.00 -4.75
C PRO A 50 4.50 -16.88 -3.98
N TYR A 51 4.87 -15.79 -4.66
CA TYR A 51 5.45 -14.59 -4.07
C TYR A 51 4.51 -13.87 -3.08
N ALA A 52 3.18 -13.93 -3.27
CA ALA A 52 2.24 -13.33 -2.33
C ALA A 52 2.21 -14.10 -1.00
N ARG A 53 2.26 -15.42 -1.05
CA ARG A 53 2.34 -16.28 0.15
C ARG A 53 3.67 -16.08 0.88
N ASP A 54 4.78 -16.03 0.15
CA ASP A 54 6.10 -15.83 0.73
C ASP A 54 6.19 -14.46 1.40
N SER A 55 5.65 -13.42 0.78
CA SER A 55 5.61 -12.08 1.36
C SER A 55 4.76 -12.04 2.64
N GLU A 56 3.61 -12.73 2.67
CA GLU A 56 2.77 -12.80 3.86
C GLU A 56 3.48 -13.51 5.02
N ILE A 57 4.17 -14.60 4.75
CA ILE A 57 4.96 -15.33 5.77
C ILE A 57 6.07 -14.44 6.34
N VAL A 58 6.77 -13.72 5.48
CA VAL A 58 7.83 -12.77 5.89
C VAL A 58 7.25 -11.68 6.78
N TRP A 59 6.15 -11.03 6.38
CA TRP A 59 5.51 -9.98 7.16
C TRP A 59 4.93 -10.50 8.49
N ARG A 60 4.35 -11.69 8.50
CA ARG A 60 3.85 -12.32 9.73
C ARG A 60 4.98 -12.58 10.72
N ARG A 61 6.14 -13.01 10.25
CA ARG A 61 7.33 -13.25 11.09
C ARG A 61 7.93 -11.94 11.58
N ALA A 62 8.08 -10.96 10.70
CA ALA A 62 8.59 -9.64 11.04
C ALA A 62 7.67 -8.88 12.01
N GLY A 63 6.35 -9.06 11.88
CA GLY A 63 5.34 -8.47 12.76
C GLY A 63 5.22 -9.11 14.13
N ASN A 64 5.99 -10.17 14.43
CA ASN A 64 5.98 -10.78 15.74
C ASN A 64 6.64 -9.85 16.78
N PRO A 65 5.92 -9.38 17.82
CA PRO A 65 6.46 -8.43 18.80
C PRO A 65 7.56 -9.03 19.69
N SER A 66 7.67 -10.36 19.73
CA SER A 66 8.71 -11.05 20.48
C SER A 66 10.04 -11.20 19.71
N VAL A 67 10.02 -10.97 18.39
CA VAL A 67 11.22 -11.04 17.55
C VAL A 67 11.85 -9.66 17.47
N ARG A 68 13.09 -9.54 17.97
CA ARG A 68 13.84 -8.29 17.94
C ARG A 68 14.95 -8.38 16.90
N HIS A 69 15.04 -7.38 16.05
CA HIS A 69 16.06 -7.25 15.03
C HIS A 69 17.03 -6.14 15.45
N PRO A 70 18.30 -6.47 15.76
CA PRO A 70 19.31 -5.46 16.05
C PRO A 70 19.50 -4.53 14.84
N VAL A 71 19.76 -3.25 15.12
CA VAL A 71 19.99 -2.27 14.07
C VAL A 71 21.13 -1.32 14.40
N ASP A 72 21.92 -0.95 13.39
CA ASP A 72 22.81 0.19 13.46
C ASP A 72 22.05 1.45 13.02
N VAL A 73 21.90 2.39 13.92
CA VAL A 73 21.25 3.67 13.60
C VAL A 73 22.20 4.52 12.78
N ILE A 74 21.79 4.94 11.60
CA ILE A 74 22.57 5.79 10.70
C ILE A 74 22.32 7.27 11.01
N ARG A 75 21.06 7.66 11.11
CA ARG A 75 20.66 9.02 11.45
C ARG A 75 19.19 9.12 11.86
N THR A 76 18.87 10.10 12.67
CA THR A 76 17.49 10.54 12.92
C THR A 76 17.04 11.44 11.77
N ILE A 77 15.83 11.18 11.23
CA ILE A 77 15.24 11.97 10.14
C ILE A 77 14.34 13.06 10.72
N ASP A 78 13.43 12.69 11.62
CA ASP A 78 12.50 13.56 12.34
C ASP A 78 12.18 12.98 13.73
N GLY A 79 11.16 13.51 14.41
CA GLY A 79 10.84 13.10 15.78
C GLY A 79 10.20 11.71 15.92
N ASP A 80 9.84 11.05 14.81
CA ASP A 80 9.25 9.69 14.82
C ASP A 80 9.87 8.76 13.77
N THR A 81 10.90 9.19 13.06
CA THR A 81 11.51 8.42 11.97
C THR A 81 13.03 8.49 12.01
N PHE A 82 13.68 7.34 11.86
CA PHE A 82 15.15 7.24 11.74
C PHE A 82 15.54 6.27 10.62
N GLU A 83 16.74 6.42 10.10
CA GLU A 83 17.35 5.53 9.12
C GLU A 83 18.28 4.56 9.81
N ALA A 84 18.17 3.27 9.46
CA ALA A 84 18.95 2.22 10.08
C ALA A 84 19.36 1.13 9.11
N ARG A 85 20.46 0.46 9.45
CA ARG A 85 20.86 -0.83 8.89
C ARG A 85 20.33 -1.93 9.79
N VAL A 86 19.42 -2.73 9.28
CA VAL A 86 18.79 -3.84 10.02
C VAL A 86 19.56 -5.12 9.73
N HIS A 87 20.01 -5.80 10.78
CA HIS A 87 20.69 -7.09 10.69
C HIS A 87 19.66 -8.22 10.65
N LEU A 88 19.38 -8.74 9.45
CA LEU A 88 18.37 -9.79 9.24
C LEU A 88 18.94 -11.18 9.41
N TRP A 89 20.19 -11.38 8.97
CA TRP A 89 20.91 -12.64 8.95
C TRP A 89 22.41 -12.36 8.91
N PRO A 90 23.29 -13.29 9.36
CA PRO A 90 24.72 -13.13 9.17
C PRO A 90 25.07 -12.88 7.69
N GLY A 91 25.60 -11.68 7.41
CA GLY A 91 25.95 -11.24 6.05
C GLY A 91 24.78 -10.68 5.24
N LEU A 92 23.58 -10.53 5.79
CA LEU A 92 22.44 -9.91 5.13
C LEU A 92 21.91 -8.73 5.94
N ASP A 93 22.26 -7.54 5.51
CA ASP A 93 21.82 -6.28 6.09
C ASP A 93 20.87 -5.55 5.13
N LEU A 94 19.87 -4.89 5.69
CA LEU A 94 18.93 -4.08 4.93
C LEU A 94 18.93 -2.63 5.42
N MET A 95 19.21 -1.70 4.51
CA MET A 95 19.02 -0.27 4.78
C MET A 95 17.56 0.11 4.64
N THR A 96 16.97 0.67 5.68
CA THR A 96 15.56 1.11 5.65
C THR A 96 15.34 2.32 6.54
N ARG A 97 14.23 3.01 6.30
CA ARG A 97 13.70 4.01 7.23
C ARG A 97 12.71 3.33 8.16
N VAL A 98 12.85 3.57 9.43
CA VAL A 98 11.98 3.04 10.48
C VAL A 98 11.12 4.17 11.02
N ARG A 99 9.81 4.10 10.77
CA ARG A 99 8.83 4.96 11.38
C ARG A 99 8.32 4.32 12.67
N LEU A 100 8.41 5.02 13.77
CA LEU A 100 7.94 4.56 15.06
C LEU A 100 6.41 4.42 15.07
N ARG A 101 5.98 3.25 15.53
CA ARG A 101 4.55 2.91 15.61
C ARG A 101 3.85 3.69 16.73
N GLY A 102 2.58 4.02 16.47
CA GLY A 102 1.68 4.56 17.50
C GLY A 102 1.86 6.02 17.85
N ILE A 103 2.79 6.73 17.20
CA ILE A 103 3.07 8.14 17.47
C ILE A 103 3.09 8.99 16.20
N ASP A 104 2.93 10.30 16.42
CA ASP A 104 3.05 11.36 15.42
C ASP A 104 3.89 12.49 16.00
N ALA A 105 4.91 12.89 15.31
CA ALA A 105 5.79 14.00 15.66
C ALA A 105 5.49 15.24 14.79
N PRO A 106 5.85 16.45 15.27
CA PRO A 106 5.84 17.64 14.43
C PRO A 106 6.81 17.48 13.25
N GLU A 107 6.45 18.04 12.10
CA GLU A 107 7.21 17.89 10.86
C GLU A 107 8.35 18.93 10.80
N LEU A 108 9.55 18.51 10.37
CA LEU A 108 10.68 19.45 10.16
C LEU A 108 10.37 20.45 9.04
N LYS A 109 9.55 20.07 8.04
CA LYS A 109 8.99 20.99 7.05
C LYS A 109 7.70 21.60 7.57
N ALA A 110 7.83 22.36 8.64
CA ALA A 110 6.74 22.89 9.43
C ALA A 110 5.93 23.95 8.71
N SER A 111 4.65 24.07 9.08
CA SER A 111 3.75 25.11 8.59
C SER A 111 3.87 26.43 9.38
N CYS A 112 4.48 26.41 10.56
CA CYS A 112 4.72 27.58 11.42
C CYS A 112 6.00 27.40 12.25
N VAL A 113 6.49 28.52 12.80
CA VAL A 113 7.72 28.56 13.62
C VAL A 113 7.62 27.68 14.86
N GLU A 114 6.45 27.62 15.48
CA GLU A 114 6.23 26.80 16.67
C GLU A 114 6.35 25.31 16.36
N GLU A 115 5.73 24.83 15.26
CA GLU A 115 5.89 23.46 14.80
C GLU A 115 7.36 23.11 14.50
N ALA A 116 8.10 24.03 13.84
CA ALA A 116 9.53 23.83 13.56
C ALA A 116 10.35 23.62 14.84
N ARG A 117 10.08 24.44 15.87
CA ARG A 117 10.73 24.33 17.17
C ARG A 117 10.41 23.00 17.89
N LEU A 118 9.15 22.59 17.84
CA LEU A 118 8.70 21.31 18.41
C LEU A 118 9.32 20.13 17.65
N ALA A 119 9.43 20.22 16.33
CA ALA A 119 10.02 19.17 15.49
C ALA A 119 11.51 18.96 15.81
N ASP A 120 12.28 20.05 15.96
CA ASP A 120 13.69 19.97 16.35
C ASP A 120 13.86 19.36 17.74
N SER A 121 13.00 19.75 18.69
CA SER A 121 12.96 19.18 20.03
C SER A 121 12.65 17.67 20.01
N ALA A 122 11.64 17.25 19.25
CA ALA A 122 11.26 15.84 19.10
C ALA A 122 12.36 15.01 18.45
N ALA A 123 12.98 15.52 17.37
CA ALA A 123 14.10 14.86 16.69
C ALA A 123 15.31 14.70 17.61
N THR A 124 15.61 15.75 18.42
CA THR A 124 16.69 15.69 19.41
C THR A 124 16.40 14.70 20.52
N ALA A 125 15.15 14.61 20.99
CA ALA A 125 14.74 13.64 21.99
C ALA A 125 14.87 12.20 21.47
N LEU A 126 14.40 11.94 20.24
CA LEU A 126 14.57 10.63 19.60
C LEU A 126 16.05 10.26 19.45
N ARG A 127 16.88 11.18 18.97
CA ARG A 127 18.32 10.95 18.81
C ARG A 127 18.97 10.53 20.12
N LYS A 128 18.70 11.22 21.22
CA LYS A 128 19.23 10.87 22.55
C LYS A 128 18.84 9.45 23.00
N LEU A 129 17.60 9.03 22.72
CA LEU A 129 17.16 7.67 23.05
C LEU A 129 17.85 6.62 22.18
N LEU A 130 18.06 6.91 20.89
CA LEU A 130 18.79 6.00 19.99
C LEU A 130 20.30 5.92 20.32
N GLU A 131 20.89 6.99 20.82
CA GLU A 131 22.29 7.04 21.30
C GLU A 131 22.54 6.23 22.58
N GLU A 132 21.50 5.74 23.25
CA GLU A 132 21.66 4.77 24.34
C GLU A 132 22.35 3.47 23.88
N GLY A 133 22.33 3.18 22.58
CA GLY A 133 22.92 1.99 21.97
C GLY A 133 22.07 0.73 22.10
N ASP A 134 22.55 -0.37 21.51
CA ASP A 134 21.83 -1.65 21.48
C ASP A 134 20.38 -1.52 20.99
N VAL A 135 20.17 -0.71 19.96
CA VAL A 135 18.84 -0.48 19.39
C VAL A 135 18.36 -1.72 18.65
N ALA A 136 17.12 -2.11 18.93
CA ALA A 136 16.43 -3.16 18.19
C ALA A 136 15.03 -2.70 17.77
N ILE A 137 14.60 -3.15 16.59
CA ILE A 137 13.24 -2.97 16.11
C ILE A 137 12.46 -4.28 16.18
N TYR A 138 11.15 -4.18 16.37
CA TYR A 138 10.25 -5.33 16.48
C TYR A 138 8.85 -4.95 16.04
N ASN A 139 7.92 -5.91 15.92
CA ASN A 139 6.55 -5.66 15.46
C ASN A 139 6.55 -4.88 14.11
N ILE A 140 7.37 -5.36 13.17
CA ILE A 140 7.62 -4.68 11.90
C ILE A 140 6.45 -4.93 10.95
N GLY A 141 5.94 -3.86 10.35
CA GLY A 141 4.90 -3.91 9.33
C GLY A 141 5.23 -3.03 8.13
N PRO A 142 4.53 -3.22 7.02
CA PRO A 142 4.68 -2.38 5.83
C PRO A 142 4.22 -0.95 6.11
N ASP A 143 4.88 0.02 5.47
CA ASP A 143 4.40 1.38 5.36
C ASP A 143 3.81 1.61 3.95
N LYS A 144 2.97 2.62 3.81
CA LYS A 144 2.45 3.06 2.51
C LYS A 144 3.53 3.64 1.58
N TYR A 145 4.68 4.02 2.12
CA TYR A 145 5.81 4.54 1.35
C TYR A 145 6.87 3.46 1.17
N SER A 146 7.31 3.26 -0.08
CA SER A 146 8.40 2.35 -0.41
C SER A 146 9.70 2.71 0.33
N GLY A 147 10.46 1.69 0.75
CA GLY A 147 11.73 1.88 1.47
C GLY A 147 11.57 2.34 2.93
N ARG A 148 10.35 2.23 3.50
CA ARG A 148 10.07 2.52 4.89
C ARG A 148 9.22 1.42 5.53
N VAL A 149 9.51 1.12 6.78
CA VAL A 149 8.71 0.19 7.60
C VAL A 149 8.13 0.92 8.81
N VAL A 150 7.02 0.43 9.34
CA VAL A 150 6.46 0.86 10.61
C VAL A 150 6.83 -0.19 11.64
N ALA A 151 7.53 0.20 12.71
CA ALA A 151 7.98 -0.73 13.75
C ALA A 151 7.95 -0.08 15.13
N ASP A 152 7.96 -0.91 16.15
CA ASP A 152 8.36 -0.51 17.48
C ASP A 152 9.89 -0.54 17.57
N ALA A 153 10.46 0.33 18.41
CA ALA A 153 11.89 0.36 18.68
C ALA A 153 12.17 0.45 20.18
N GLY A 154 13.28 -0.11 20.59
CA GLY A 154 13.74 -0.04 21.98
C GLY A 154 15.23 -0.28 22.12
N THR A 155 15.78 0.14 23.26
CA THR A 155 17.12 -0.13 23.72
C THR A 155 17.08 -1.02 24.95
N LYS A 156 18.23 -1.39 25.50
CA LYS A 156 18.27 -2.10 26.79
C LYS A 156 17.75 -1.24 27.95
N ARG A 157 17.98 0.08 27.89
CA ARG A 157 17.54 1.03 28.93
C ARG A 157 16.11 1.50 28.72
N THR A 158 15.72 1.72 27.46
CA THR A 158 14.40 2.20 27.08
C THR A 158 13.71 1.17 26.19
N PRO A 159 13.01 0.19 26.77
CA PRO A 159 12.41 -0.92 26.01
C PRO A 159 11.38 -0.51 24.97
N ASN A 160 10.77 0.68 25.11
CA ASN A 160 9.82 1.25 24.16
C ASN A 160 10.07 2.75 23.99
N ILE A 161 10.68 3.11 22.88
CA ILE A 161 11.05 4.50 22.55
C ILE A 161 9.80 5.36 22.30
N SER A 162 8.77 4.82 21.63
CA SER A 162 7.51 5.56 21.42
C SER A 162 6.86 5.97 22.74
N ALA A 163 6.81 5.07 23.72
CA ALA A 163 6.26 5.37 25.03
C ALA A 163 7.10 6.42 25.79
N ALA A 164 8.42 6.38 25.68
CA ALA A 164 9.30 7.37 26.28
C ALA A 164 9.07 8.76 25.68
N LEU A 165 8.96 8.89 24.36
CA LEU A 165 8.67 10.15 23.68
C LEU A 165 7.29 10.71 24.03
N LEU A 166 6.27 9.86 24.13
CA LEU A 166 4.92 10.24 24.59
C LEU A 166 4.94 10.81 26.02
N LYS A 167 5.67 10.12 26.91
CA LYS A 167 5.78 10.54 28.32
C LYS A 167 6.42 11.92 28.47
N THR A 168 7.36 12.27 27.61
CA THR A 168 8.05 13.56 27.62
C THR A 168 7.30 14.66 26.83
N GLY A 169 6.19 14.33 26.17
CA GLY A 169 5.35 15.29 25.45
C GLY A 169 5.92 15.77 24.12
N HIS A 170 6.97 15.13 23.60
CA HIS A 170 7.57 15.50 22.30
C HIS A 170 6.74 15.04 21.10
N VAL A 171 5.87 14.06 21.29
CA VAL A 171 5.02 13.45 20.27
C VAL A 171 3.63 13.21 20.84
N ARG A 172 2.65 12.94 19.97
CA ARG A 172 1.29 12.57 20.36
C ARG A 172 0.96 11.16 19.86
N THR A 173 -0.09 10.56 20.44
CA THR A 173 -0.58 9.26 19.98
C THR A 173 -1.16 9.35 18.58
N TYR A 174 -0.92 8.32 17.76
CA TYR A 174 -1.42 8.22 16.40
C TYR A 174 -1.74 6.77 16.03
N GLN A 175 -3.00 6.53 15.66
CA GLN A 175 -3.47 5.20 15.25
C GLN A 175 -3.88 5.15 13.77
N GLY A 176 -3.37 6.09 12.97
CA GLY A 176 -3.75 6.23 11.55
C GLY A 176 -4.79 7.33 11.33
N GLY A 177 -5.12 7.56 10.05
CA GLY A 177 -6.09 8.59 9.64
C GLY A 177 -5.46 9.96 9.38
N ARG A 178 -6.26 11.01 9.51
CA ARG A 178 -5.83 12.40 9.28
C ARG A 178 -5.02 12.90 10.47
N ARG A 179 -3.84 13.44 10.21
CA ARG A 179 -3.03 14.10 11.24
C ARG A 179 -3.64 15.47 11.60
N GLY A 180 -3.67 15.80 12.87
CA GLY A 180 -3.98 17.17 13.31
C GLY A 180 -2.81 18.11 13.06
N GLY A 181 -3.03 19.42 13.06
CA GLY A 181 -1.96 20.42 13.02
C GLY A 181 -1.17 20.50 14.33
N TRP A 182 0.01 21.11 14.25
CA TRP A 182 0.87 21.43 15.39
C TRP A 182 1.01 22.94 15.61
N CYS A 183 0.35 23.71 14.72
CA CYS A 183 0.30 25.16 14.80
C CYS A 183 -0.90 25.64 15.66
#